data_2dc05cc624e5cf389649f1850b078d9c
#
_entry.id   2dc05cc624e5cf389649f1850b078d9c
#
_cell.length_a   1.000
_cell.length_b   1.000
_cell.length_c   1.000
_cell.angle_alpha   90.00
_cell.angle_beta   90.00
_cell.angle_gamma   90.00
#
_symmetry.space_group_name_H-M   'P 1'
#
loop_
_entity.id
_entity.type
_entity.pdbx_description
1 polymer ?
#
loop_
_entity_poly.entity_id
_entity_poly.type
_entity_poly.pdbx_seq_one_letter_code
_entity_poly.pdbx_strand_id
1 'polypeptide(L)'
;MTKIKDTLKNIKTSSTLAINELSLKLQEDGKTIYKFGLGQSPFPIPDIIVKELQYHAHQKNYLDVSGLLELREVVAKYHSKKNKYPYTADNIIIGPGSKELIFQTQLIMNGDLLLPS
;
A
#
# COMPACT_ATOMS: atom_id res chain seq x y z
N MET A 1 0.79 -20.76 -27.70
CA MET A 1 1.65 -20.32 -26.58
C MET A 1 1.40 -18.85 -26.29
N THR A 2 0.99 -18.53 -25.09
CA THR A 2 0.81 -17.12 -24.66
C THR A 2 2.19 -16.48 -24.48
N LYS A 3 2.46 -15.37 -25.18
CA LYS A 3 3.74 -14.65 -25.08
C LYS A 3 3.59 -13.49 -24.09
N ILE A 4 4.58 -13.33 -23.20
CA ILE A 4 4.70 -12.15 -22.33
C ILE A 4 4.99 -10.93 -23.21
N LYS A 5 4.38 -9.79 -22.91
CA LYS A 5 4.64 -8.51 -23.61
C LYS A 5 6.13 -8.17 -23.53
N ASP A 6 6.71 -7.73 -24.64
CA ASP A 6 8.14 -7.40 -24.71
C ASP A 6 8.54 -6.29 -23.71
N THR A 7 7.64 -5.35 -23.44
CA THR A 7 7.82 -4.32 -22.43
C THR A 7 8.07 -4.83 -21.01
N LEU A 8 7.62 -6.06 -20.72
CA LEU A 8 7.78 -6.68 -19.40
C LEU A 8 9.06 -7.50 -19.25
N LYS A 9 9.73 -7.83 -20.36
CA LYS A 9 10.94 -8.68 -20.35
C LYS A 9 12.13 -8.02 -19.65
N ASN A 10 12.16 -6.69 -19.63
CA ASN A 10 13.26 -5.90 -19.08
C ASN A 10 12.97 -5.30 -17.69
N ILE A 11 11.82 -5.65 -17.09
CA ILE A 11 11.51 -5.18 -15.74
C ILE A 11 12.40 -5.92 -14.74
N LYS A 12 13.23 -5.16 -14.05
CA LYS A 12 14.07 -5.70 -12.97
C LYS A 12 13.29 -5.81 -11.67
N THR A 13 13.65 -6.78 -10.84
CA THR A 13 13.14 -6.88 -9.47
C THR A 13 13.44 -5.58 -8.71
N SER A 14 12.51 -5.15 -7.86
CA SER A 14 12.73 -4.02 -6.97
C SER A 14 14.01 -4.25 -6.14
N SER A 15 14.94 -3.30 -6.17
CA SER A 15 16.19 -3.36 -5.40
C SER A 15 15.93 -3.54 -3.90
N THR A 16 14.89 -2.93 -3.37
CA THR A 16 14.49 -3.06 -1.96
C THR A 16 14.08 -4.49 -1.61
N LEU A 17 13.30 -5.15 -2.48
CA LEU A 17 12.91 -6.56 -2.30
C LEU A 17 14.11 -7.47 -2.42
N ALA A 18 14.97 -7.28 -3.42
CA ALA A 18 16.19 -8.08 -3.61
C ALA A 18 17.14 -7.98 -2.41
N ILE A 19 17.34 -6.78 -1.84
CA ILE A 19 18.14 -6.57 -0.62
C ILE A 19 17.51 -7.30 0.57
N ASN A 20 16.19 -7.26 0.71
CA ASN A 20 15.51 -7.96 1.80
C ASN A 20 15.64 -9.48 1.69
N GLU A 21 15.44 -10.05 0.51
CA GLU A 21 15.62 -11.48 0.23
C GLU A 21 17.06 -11.92 0.49
N LEU A 22 18.04 -11.15 0.02
CA LEU A 22 19.45 -11.43 0.30
C LEU A 22 19.76 -11.38 1.80
N SER A 23 19.19 -10.41 2.53
CA SER A 23 19.36 -10.29 3.97
C SER A 23 18.83 -11.50 4.73
N LEU A 24 17.64 -12.02 4.33
CA LEU A 24 17.05 -13.23 4.90
C LEU A 24 17.95 -14.44 4.67
N LYS A 25 18.39 -14.65 3.43
CA LYS A 25 19.27 -15.74 3.08
C LYS A 25 20.58 -15.73 3.87
N LEU A 26 21.20 -14.56 4.02
CA LEU A 26 22.43 -14.43 4.80
C LEU A 26 22.22 -14.71 6.29
N GLN A 27 21.03 -14.40 6.85
CA GLN A 27 20.67 -14.77 8.21
C GLN A 27 20.49 -16.28 8.36
N GLU A 28 19.85 -16.95 7.38
CA GLU A 28 19.74 -18.41 7.33
C GLU A 28 21.12 -19.09 7.27
N ASP A 29 22.08 -18.47 6.57
CA ASP A 29 23.49 -18.90 6.52
C ASP A 29 24.27 -18.58 7.82
N GLY A 30 23.60 -18.16 8.90
CA GLY A 30 24.18 -17.89 10.23
C GLY A 30 24.91 -16.55 10.36
N LYS A 31 24.78 -15.63 9.40
CA LYS A 31 25.39 -14.30 9.48
C LYS A 31 24.54 -13.32 10.27
N THR A 32 25.16 -12.48 11.07
CA THR A 32 24.50 -11.37 11.75
C THR A 32 24.27 -10.24 10.76
N ILE A 33 22.99 -9.98 10.44
CA ILE A 33 22.59 -8.94 9.46
C ILE A 33 21.66 -7.92 10.14
N TYR A 34 22.04 -6.66 10.04
CA TYR A 34 21.20 -5.52 10.44
C TYR A 34 20.43 -5.01 9.23
N LYS A 35 19.10 -5.17 9.23
CA LYS A 35 18.23 -4.87 8.07
C LYS A 35 17.79 -3.42 8.08
N PHE A 36 18.31 -2.61 7.18
CA PHE A 36 17.88 -1.22 6.94
C PHE A 36 17.30 -0.99 5.54
N GLY A 37 17.05 -2.08 4.78
CA GLY A 37 16.60 -2.02 3.39
C GLY A 37 15.09 -1.75 3.23
N LEU A 38 14.28 -1.95 4.28
CA LEU A 38 12.85 -1.70 4.26
C LEU A 38 12.48 -0.64 5.29
N GLY A 39 11.65 0.32 4.88
CA GLY A 39 11.05 1.33 5.77
C GLY A 39 9.88 0.78 6.58
N GLN A 40 10.05 -0.38 7.20
CA GLN A 40 9.04 -0.99 8.04
C GLN A 40 9.11 -0.43 9.45
N SER A 41 7.96 -0.09 10.04
CA SER A 41 7.89 0.36 11.44
C SER A 41 8.43 -0.73 12.38
N PRO A 42 9.34 -0.41 13.31
CA PRO A 42 9.81 -1.34 14.33
C PRO A 42 8.81 -1.53 15.47
N PHE A 43 7.77 -0.68 15.54
CA PHE A 43 6.77 -0.74 16.60
C PHE A 43 5.68 -1.76 16.26
N PRO A 44 5.14 -2.47 17.28
CA PRO A 44 4.01 -3.36 17.09
C PRO A 44 2.76 -2.59 16.63
N ILE A 45 1.82 -3.30 16.02
CA ILE A 45 0.51 -2.74 15.72
C ILE A 45 -0.17 -2.42 17.06
N PRO A 46 -0.76 -1.20 17.23
CA PRO A 46 -1.47 -0.87 18.46
C PRO A 46 -2.58 -1.87 18.80
N ASP A 47 -2.68 -2.26 20.07
CA ASP A 47 -3.63 -3.27 20.54
C ASP A 47 -5.08 -2.98 20.18
N ILE A 48 -5.46 -1.71 20.15
CA ILE A 48 -6.81 -1.30 19.76
C ILE A 48 -7.12 -1.73 18.33
N ILE A 49 -6.16 -1.60 17.41
CA ILE A 49 -6.35 -2.01 16.01
C ILE A 49 -6.42 -3.54 15.91
N VAL A 50 -5.59 -4.26 16.67
CA VAL A 50 -5.62 -5.73 16.70
C VAL A 50 -6.98 -6.23 17.19
N LYS A 51 -7.51 -5.63 18.27
CA LYS A 51 -8.81 -5.98 18.84
C LYS A 51 -9.97 -5.71 17.89
N GLU A 52 -9.96 -4.57 17.21
CA GLU A 52 -10.97 -4.22 16.21
C GLU A 52 -10.94 -5.19 15.02
N LEU A 53 -9.75 -5.55 14.53
CA LEU A 53 -9.62 -6.56 13.48
C LEU A 53 -10.19 -7.92 13.91
N GLN A 54 -9.87 -8.38 15.13
CA GLN A 54 -10.39 -9.62 15.68
C GLN A 54 -11.91 -9.59 15.84
N TYR A 55 -12.43 -8.48 16.36
CA TYR A 55 -13.87 -8.28 16.55
C TYR A 55 -14.65 -8.31 15.24
N HIS A 56 -14.09 -7.73 14.18
CA HIS A 56 -14.74 -7.66 12.86
C HIS A 56 -14.33 -8.78 11.89
N ALA A 57 -13.47 -9.71 12.30
CA ALA A 57 -12.97 -10.79 11.43
C ALA A 57 -14.05 -11.71 10.86
N HIS A 58 -15.23 -11.77 11.48
CA HIS A 58 -16.37 -12.56 11.02
C HIS A 58 -17.17 -11.90 9.89
N GLN A 59 -16.93 -10.62 9.59
CA GLN A 59 -17.65 -9.91 8.54
C GLN A 59 -17.22 -10.43 7.16
N LYS A 60 -18.24 -10.79 6.35
CA LYS A 60 -18.05 -11.43 5.03
C LYS A 60 -18.70 -10.69 3.88
N ASN A 61 -19.43 -9.62 4.16
CA ASN A 61 -20.17 -8.91 3.12
C ASN A 61 -19.24 -8.08 2.25
N TYR A 62 -19.56 -8.00 0.96
CA TYR A 62 -18.89 -7.06 0.07
C TYR A 62 -19.24 -5.63 0.50
N LEU A 63 -18.23 -4.78 0.44
CA LEU A 63 -18.37 -3.34 0.65
C LEU A 63 -18.63 -2.63 -0.67
N ASP A 64 -18.96 -1.35 -0.58
CA ASP A 64 -18.94 -0.44 -1.73
C ASP A 64 -17.58 -0.47 -2.41
N VAL A 65 -17.56 -0.31 -3.73
CA VAL A 65 -16.31 -0.32 -4.54
C VAL A 65 -15.33 0.76 -4.08
N SER A 66 -15.83 1.87 -3.58
CA SER A 66 -15.02 2.97 -3.03
C SER A 66 -14.50 2.67 -1.61
N GLY A 67 -14.96 1.60 -0.98
CA GLY A 67 -14.64 1.23 0.40
C GLY A 67 -15.69 1.69 1.41
N LEU A 68 -15.53 1.29 2.65
CA LEU A 68 -16.45 1.56 3.76
C LEU A 68 -16.68 3.07 3.92
N LEU A 69 -17.94 3.50 3.89
CA LEU A 69 -18.32 4.92 3.92
C LEU A 69 -17.80 5.62 5.17
N GLU A 70 -17.98 5.02 6.34
CA GLU A 70 -17.55 5.59 7.61
C GLU A 70 -16.02 5.81 7.65
N LEU A 71 -15.26 4.90 7.06
CA LEU A 71 -13.80 5.07 6.94
C LEU A 71 -13.46 6.23 5.99
N ARG A 72 -14.14 6.32 4.84
CA ARG A 72 -13.93 7.41 3.88
C ARG A 72 -14.26 8.78 4.48
N GLU A 73 -15.33 8.88 5.28
CA GLU A 73 -15.70 10.11 5.99
C GLU A 73 -14.63 10.53 7.00
N VAL A 74 -14.12 9.59 7.80
CA VAL A 74 -13.05 9.85 8.78
C VAL A 74 -11.77 10.29 8.10
N VAL A 75 -11.39 9.62 7.00
CA VAL A 75 -10.20 9.99 6.20
C VAL A 75 -10.36 11.37 5.58
N ALA A 76 -11.52 11.67 5.01
CA ALA A 76 -11.83 12.98 4.44
C ALA A 76 -11.73 14.09 5.49
N LYS A 77 -12.33 13.89 6.66
CA LYS A 77 -12.28 14.83 7.78
C LYS A 77 -10.85 15.08 8.27
N TYR A 78 -10.06 14.02 8.41
CA TYR A 78 -8.65 14.13 8.81
C TYR A 78 -7.84 14.97 7.82
N HIS A 79 -7.94 14.64 6.52
CA HIS A 79 -7.20 15.35 5.49
C HIS A 79 -7.70 16.78 5.26
N SER A 80 -9.00 17.03 5.40
CA SER A 80 -9.55 18.39 5.35
C SER A 80 -8.92 19.28 6.39
N LYS A 81 -8.82 18.78 7.63
CA LYS A 81 -8.18 19.53 8.74
C LYS A 81 -6.67 19.74 8.49
N LYS A 82 -5.97 18.69 8.03
CA LYS A 82 -4.53 18.71 7.81
C LYS A 82 -4.12 19.63 6.67
N ASN A 83 -4.83 19.55 5.54
CA ASN A 83 -4.47 20.24 4.30
C ASN A 83 -5.19 21.58 4.12
N LYS A 84 -6.09 21.93 5.04
CA LYS A 84 -6.95 23.14 4.95
C LYS A 84 -7.74 23.20 3.63
N TYR A 85 -8.17 22.07 3.14
CA TYR A 85 -8.96 21.91 1.93
C TYR A 85 -10.17 20.99 2.19
N PRO A 86 -11.39 21.35 1.74
CA PRO A 86 -12.58 20.56 2.03
C PRO A 86 -12.63 19.27 1.20
N TYR A 87 -12.32 18.14 1.82
CA TYR A 87 -12.56 16.82 1.25
C TYR A 87 -13.88 16.25 1.78
N THR A 88 -14.58 15.51 0.92
CA THR A 88 -15.74 14.70 1.26
C THR A 88 -15.42 13.21 1.08
N ALA A 89 -16.30 12.33 1.53
CA ALA A 89 -16.16 10.89 1.30
C ALA A 89 -16.03 10.54 -0.21
N ASP A 90 -16.63 11.34 -1.09
CA ASP A 90 -16.56 11.13 -2.54
C ASP A 90 -15.19 11.41 -3.16
N ASN A 91 -14.31 12.08 -2.41
CA ASN A 91 -12.93 12.30 -2.81
C ASN A 91 -11.98 11.20 -2.30
N ILE A 92 -12.51 10.16 -1.63
CA ILE A 92 -11.71 9.12 -0.99
C ILE A 92 -12.06 7.75 -1.58
N ILE A 93 -11.03 7.01 -1.94
CA ILE A 93 -11.12 5.60 -2.31
C ILE A 93 -10.21 4.80 -1.38
N ILE A 94 -10.74 3.71 -0.84
CA ILE A 94 -10.00 2.77 -0.01
C ILE A 94 -9.68 1.52 -0.83
N GLY A 95 -8.44 1.11 -0.85
CA GLY A 95 -7.98 -0.06 -1.60
C GLY A 95 -6.90 -0.84 -0.85
N PRO A 96 -6.48 -2.00 -1.40
CA PRO A 96 -5.53 -2.91 -0.76
C PRO A 96 -4.07 -2.39 -0.82
N GLY A 97 -3.89 -1.14 -0.51
CA GLY A 97 -2.60 -0.46 -0.47
C GLY A 97 -2.44 0.63 -1.54
N SER A 98 -1.60 1.62 -1.24
CA SER A 98 -1.40 2.80 -2.08
C SER A 98 -0.82 2.48 -3.47
N LYS A 99 0.00 1.45 -3.61
CA LYS A 99 0.62 1.09 -4.91
C LYS A 99 -0.42 0.67 -5.94
N GLU A 100 -1.44 -0.08 -5.53
CA GLU A 100 -2.53 -0.46 -6.42
C GLU A 100 -3.37 0.75 -6.83
N LEU A 101 -3.69 1.61 -5.89
CA LEU A 101 -4.44 2.84 -6.18
C LEU A 101 -3.67 3.79 -7.11
N ILE A 102 -2.36 3.91 -6.94
CA ILE A 102 -1.49 4.68 -7.85
C ILE A 102 -1.52 4.07 -9.25
N PHE A 103 -1.40 2.75 -9.36
CA PHE A 103 -1.45 2.05 -10.65
C PHE A 103 -2.80 2.27 -11.35
N GLN A 104 -3.91 2.12 -10.64
CA GLN A 104 -5.25 2.38 -11.18
C GLN A 104 -5.40 3.83 -11.62
N THR A 105 -4.91 4.78 -10.85
CA THR A 105 -4.93 6.20 -11.23
C THR A 105 -4.18 6.44 -12.54
N GLN A 106 -3.03 5.82 -12.72
CA GLN A 106 -2.27 5.91 -13.98
C GLN A 106 -2.99 5.30 -15.19
N LEU A 107 -3.84 4.29 -14.96
CA LEU A 107 -4.63 3.69 -16.05
C LEU A 107 -5.77 4.58 -16.54
N ILE A 108 -6.34 5.41 -15.68
CA ILE A 108 -7.51 6.24 -15.98
C ILE A 108 -7.16 7.68 -16.36
N MET A 109 -5.97 8.15 -16.01
CA MET A 109 -5.53 9.52 -16.29
C MET A 109 -4.73 9.57 -17.59
N ASN A 110 -5.05 10.55 -18.45
CA ASN A 110 -4.22 10.91 -19.58
C ASN A 110 -3.30 12.07 -19.18
N GLY A 111 -2.02 11.97 -19.52
CA GLY A 111 -1.04 13.02 -19.27
C GLY A 111 0.32 12.47 -18.86
N ASP A 112 1.24 13.40 -18.65
CA ASP A 112 2.58 13.07 -18.18
C ASP A 112 2.63 12.92 -16.66
N LEU A 113 3.44 12.01 -16.18
CA LEU A 113 3.67 11.79 -14.76
C LEU A 113 4.95 12.49 -14.33
N LEU A 114 4.82 13.47 -13.43
CA LEU A 114 5.98 14.12 -12.81
C LEU A 114 6.40 13.34 -11.57
N LEU A 115 7.62 12.83 -11.61
CA LEU A 115 8.23 12.12 -10.48
C LEU A 115 9.27 13.03 -9.82
N PRO A 116 9.26 13.15 -8.49
CA PRO A 116 10.34 13.83 -7.79
C PRO A 116 11.65 13.03 -7.97
N SER A 117 12.73 13.75 -8.20
CA SER A 117 14.09 13.17 -8.34
C SER A 117 14.70 12.88 -6.99
#